data_4016b4ea0b147c8c503b9f2a6596be9a
#
_entry.id   4016b4ea0b147c8c503b9f2a6596be9a
#
_cell.length_a   1.000
_cell.length_b   1.000
_cell.length_c   1.000
_cell.angle_alpha   90.00
_cell.angle_beta   90.00
_cell.angle_gamma   90.00
#
_symmetry.space_group_name_H-M   'P 1'
#
loop_
_entity.id
_entity.type
_entity.pdbx_description
1 polymer ?
#
loop_
_entity_poly.entity_id
_entity_poly.type
_entity_poly.pdbx_seq_one_letter_code
_entity_poly.pdbx_strand_id
1 'polypeptide(L)'
;MYIQSSSVDSDIVQQIIRSEQLSSKILSLAEKYSQEKLSMKDLKKLSKTILKSHTPLPYNVFESMPLAKDDILKGVQCPNCFHIPMQRTYKQWICPNCQLQNREAHLYSIKDYCLIFTPTITNAQLRNFLAISSRHSAKRLLQSFNTTRSGTHKSSSYTLPFHQLPSFQKKQETEG
;
A
#
# COMPACT_ATOMS: atom_id res chain seq x y z
N MET A 1 -19.85 2.09 5.10
CA MET A 1 -19.68 2.87 6.34
C MET A 1 -20.61 4.07 6.25
N TYR A 2 -21.69 4.10 7.02
CA TYR A 2 -22.61 5.23 7.07
C TYR A 2 -22.16 6.15 8.20
N ILE A 3 -21.86 7.40 7.88
CA ILE A 3 -21.65 8.43 8.88
C ILE A 3 -23.05 8.89 9.35
N GLN A 4 -23.48 8.40 10.52
CA GLN A 4 -24.66 8.97 11.17
C GLN A 4 -24.25 10.31 11.78
N SER A 5 -24.68 11.41 11.15
CA SER A 5 -24.42 12.75 11.64
C SER A 5 -25.55 13.19 12.57
N SER A 6 -25.27 13.26 13.86
CA SER A 6 -26.11 13.97 14.80
C SER A 6 -25.58 15.36 15.20
N SER A 7 -24.48 15.85 14.60
CA SER A 7 -23.94 17.20 14.91
C SER A 7 -22.87 17.70 13.91
N VAL A 8 -22.89 17.28 12.64
CA VAL A 8 -21.96 17.82 11.64
C VAL A 8 -22.63 19.02 10.96
N ASP A 9 -21.91 20.15 10.94
CA ASP A 9 -22.33 21.37 10.29
C ASP A 9 -22.78 21.10 8.85
N SER A 10 -23.96 21.59 8.44
CA SER A 10 -24.55 21.32 7.12
C SER A 10 -23.61 21.67 5.97
N ASP A 11 -22.76 22.68 6.16
CA ASP A 11 -21.80 23.15 5.17
C ASP A 11 -20.65 22.17 4.97
N ILE A 12 -20.25 21.43 6.01
CA ILE A 12 -19.22 20.40 5.92
C ILE A 12 -19.76 19.15 5.19
N VAL A 13 -21.00 18.76 5.45
CA VAL A 13 -21.63 17.61 4.79
C VAL A 13 -21.75 17.83 3.28
N GLN A 14 -22.03 19.07 2.83
CA GLN A 14 -22.07 19.40 1.40
C GLN A 14 -20.71 19.35 0.71
N GLN A 15 -19.61 19.40 1.46
CA GLN A 15 -18.25 19.29 0.93
C GLN A 15 -17.76 17.83 0.85
N ILE A 16 -18.45 16.90 1.51
CA ILE A 16 -18.11 15.47 1.47
C ILE A 16 -18.76 14.85 0.25
N ILE A 17 -17.95 14.31 -0.64
CA ILE A 17 -18.41 13.63 -1.86
C ILE A 17 -17.96 12.16 -1.86
N ARG A 18 -18.69 11.31 -2.54
CA ARG A 18 -18.29 9.92 -2.76
C ARG A 18 -17.21 9.86 -3.83
N SER A 19 -16.37 8.83 -3.77
CA SER A 19 -15.26 8.63 -4.73
C SER A 19 -15.73 8.60 -6.19
N GLU A 20 -16.91 8.03 -6.46
CA GLU A 20 -17.49 7.98 -7.80
C GLU A 20 -17.84 9.38 -8.36
N GLN A 21 -18.12 10.34 -7.48
CA GLN A 21 -18.47 11.71 -7.83
C GLN A 21 -17.27 12.64 -7.94
N LEU A 22 -16.07 12.18 -7.60
CA LEU A 22 -14.87 13.00 -7.54
C LEU A 22 -14.54 13.64 -8.89
N SER A 23 -14.56 12.87 -9.96
CA SER A 23 -14.25 13.35 -11.31
C SER A 23 -15.22 14.45 -11.78
N SER A 24 -16.53 14.23 -11.63
CA SER A 24 -17.55 15.23 -11.98
C SER A 24 -17.45 16.49 -11.13
N LYS A 25 -17.12 16.32 -9.84
CA LYS A 25 -16.93 17.46 -8.95
C LYS A 25 -15.71 18.30 -9.33
N ILE A 26 -14.59 17.65 -9.68
CA ILE A 26 -13.39 18.36 -10.16
C ILE A 26 -13.70 19.15 -11.44
N LEU A 27 -14.40 18.56 -12.40
CA LEU A 27 -14.80 19.25 -13.63
C LEU A 27 -15.70 20.47 -13.35
N SER A 28 -16.72 20.31 -12.50
CA SER A 28 -17.59 21.41 -12.12
C SER A 28 -16.87 22.55 -11.39
N LEU A 29 -15.86 22.21 -10.57
CA LEU A 29 -15.02 23.21 -9.92
C LEU A 29 -14.09 23.92 -10.92
N ALA A 30 -13.54 23.19 -11.91
CA ALA A 30 -12.72 23.79 -12.96
C ALA A 30 -13.51 24.79 -13.83
N GLU A 31 -14.78 24.49 -14.15
CA GLU A 31 -15.68 25.42 -14.84
C GLU A 31 -16.01 26.64 -13.97
N LYS A 32 -16.38 26.40 -12.70
CA LYS A 32 -16.75 27.48 -11.76
C LYS A 32 -15.59 28.43 -11.47
N TYR A 33 -14.36 27.92 -11.43
CA TYR A 33 -13.15 28.66 -11.08
C TYR A 33 -12.19 28.75 -12.27
N SER A 34 -12.71 29.10 -13.44
CA SER A 34 -11.94 29.18 -14.70
C SER A 34 -10.89 30.29 -14.72
N GLN A 35 -11.00 31.31 -13.84
CA GLN A 35 -10.03 32.39 -13.78
C GLN A 35 -8.82 32.02 -12.91
N GLU A 36 -7.63 32.19 -13.43
CA GLU A 36 -6.40 31.97 -12.66
C GLU A 36 -6.28 33.02 -11.54
N LYS A 37 -6.24 32.54 -10.30
CA LYS A 37 -6.10 33.36 -9.09
C LYS A 37 -4.67 33.33 -8.53
N LEU A 38 -3.85 32.37 -8.94
CA LEU A 38 -2.49 32.19 -8.46
C LEU A 38 -1.52 32.13 -9.62
N SER A 39 -0.40 32.85 -9.50
CA SER A 39 0.70 32.68 -10.44
C SER A 39 1.29 31.28 -10.31
N MET A 40 1.95 30.77 -11.39
CA MET A 40 2.67 29.48 -11.34
C MET A 40 3.75 29.44 -10.24
N LYS A 41 4.33 30.58 -9.90
CA LYS A 41 5.29 30.70 -8.79
C LYS A 41 4.61 30.48 -7.43
N ASP A 42 3.44 31.09 -7.21
CA ASP A 42 2.68 30.95 -5.97
C ASP A 42 2.10 29.55 -5.82
N LEU A 43 1.62 28.96 -6.92
CA LEU A 43 1.15 27.57 -6.95
C LEU A 43 2.27 26.60 -6.52
N LYS A 44 3.49 26.75 -7.07
CA LYS A 44 4.64 25.95 -6.67
C LYS A 44 5.02 26.15 -5.19
N LYS A 45 4.94 27.38 -4.69
CA LYS A 45 5.18 27.69 -3.27
C LYS A 45 4.14 27.06 -2.37
N LEU A 46 2.86 27.17 -2.73
CA LEU A 46 1.75 26.55 -2.00
C LEU A 46 1.88 25.03 -1.96
N SER A 47 2.13 24.37 -3.10
CA SER A 47 2.35 22.93 -3.19
C SER A 47 3.48 22.46 -2.29
N LYS A 48 4.62 23.18 -2.29
CA LYS A 48 5.75 22.86 -1.40
C LYS A 48 5.36 23.03 0.08
N THR A 49 4.58 24.04 0.42
CA THR A 49 4.14 24.27 1.80
C THR A 49 3.21 23.16 2.26
N ILE A 50 2.22 22.76 1.43
CA ILE A 50 1.31 21.66 1.74
C ILE A 50 2.10 20.35 1.95
N LEU A 51 3.01 20.02 1.03
CA LEU A 51 3.84 18.82 1.15
C LEU A 51 4.72 18.83 2.41
N LYS A 52 5.29 19.99 2.76
CA LYS A 52 6.11 20.13 3.97
C LYS A 52 5.29 20.02 5.25
N SER A 53 4.05 20.50 5.24
CA SER A 53 3.16 20.49 6.40
C SER A 53 2.36 19.19 6.52
N HIS A 54 2.45 18.31 5.51
CA HIS A 54 1.76 17.02 5.54
C HIS A 54 2.36 16.13 6.64
N THR A 55 1.54 15.83 7.63
CA THR A 55 1.86 14.85 8.67
C THR A 55 1.03 13.60 8.40
N PRO A 56 1.66 12.47 8.05
CA PRO A 56 0.93 11.22 7.89
C PRO A 56 0.19 10.84 9.17
N LEU A 57 -1.10 10.57 9.09
CA LEU A 57 -1.83 10.04 10.23
C LEU A 57 -1.34 8.61 10.50
N PRO A 58 -0.80 8.30 11.69
CA PRO A 58 -0.44 6.94 12.04
C PRO A 58 -1.73 6.12 12.13
N TYR A 59 -1.91 5.23 11.18
CA TYR A 59 -3.07 4.34 11.14
C TYR A 59 -2.66 2.94 11.59
N ASN A 60 -3.26 2.48 12.68
CA ASN A 60 -3.09 1.12 13.16
C ASN A 60 -4.34 0.29 12.82
N VAL A 61 -4.21 -0.62 11.87
CA VAL A 61 -5.30 -1.47 11.39
C VAL A 61 -5.93 -2.25 12.55
N PHE A 62 -5.12 -2.79 13.45
CA PHE A 62 -5.59 -3.64 14.55
C PHE A 62 -6.27 -2.86 15.69
N GLU A 63 -6.00 -1.57 15.81
CA GLU A 63 -6.73 -0.69 16.74
C GLU A 63 -8.03 -0.17 16.15
N SER A 64 -8.05 0.00 14.82
CA SER A 64 -9.19 0.59 14.09
C SER A 64 -10.23 -0.42 13.65
N MET A 65 -9.86 -1.70 13.59
CA MET A 65 -10.72 -2.81 13.12
C MET A 65 -10.65 -4.00 14.10
N PRO A 66 -11.74 -4.76 14.27
CA PRO A 66 -11.76 -5.95 15.12
C PRO A 66 -11.06 -7.14 14.42
N LEU A 67 -9.77 -6.98 14.13
CA LEU A 67 -8.92 -7.97 13.45
C LEU A 67 -7.81 -8.43 14.38
N ALA A 68 -7.60 -9.74 14.45
CA ALA A 68 -6.42 -10.32 15.08
C ALA A 68 -5.29 -10.48 14.04
N LYS A 69 -4.03 -10.49 14.51
CA LYS A 69 -2.89 -10.73 13.62
C LYS A 69 -2.92 -12.08 12.92
N ASP A 70 -3.62 -13.04 13.51
CA ASP A 70 -3.77 -14.38 12.93
C ASP A 70 -4.85 -14.44 11.84
N ASP A 71 -5.71 -13.44 11.73
CA ASP A 71 -6.70 -13.32 10.65
C ASP A 71 -6.04 -12.91 9.32
N ILE A 72 -4.78 -12.47 9.37
CA ILE A 72 -4.04 -12.06 8.17
C ILE A 72 -3.55 -13.29 7.42
N LEU A 73 -4.01 -13.43 6.18
CA LEU A 73 -3.56 -14.49 5.28
C LEU A 73 -2.06 -14.37 5.00
N LYS A 74 -1.34 -15.47 5.19
CA LYS A 74 0.11 -15.54 5.00
C LYS A 74 0.45 -16.13 3.64
N GLY A 75 1.43 -15.57 2.98
CA GLY A 75 1.91 -16.03 1.68
C GLY A 75 1.94 -14.92 0.63
N VAL A 76 2.48 -15.25 -0.51
CA VAL A 76 2.51 -14.35 -1.67
C VAL A 76 1.24 -14.54 -2.48
N GLN A 77 0.54 -13.45 -2.74
CA GLN A 77 -0.66 -13.45 -3.58
C GLN A 77 -0.32 -13.50 -5.05
N CYS A 78 -1.06 -14.31 -5.80
CA CYS A 78 -0.94 -14.35 -7.25
C CYS A 78 -1.50 -13.08 -7.89
N PRO A 79 -0.74 -12.35 -8.72
CA PRO A 79 -1.23 -11.13 -9.35
C PRO A 79 -2.28 -11.37 -10.46
N ASN A 80 -2.48 -12.62 -10.88
CA ASN A 80 -3.45 -12.96 -11.91
C ASN A 80 -4.78 -13.45 -11.33
N CYS A 81 -4.75 -14.48 -10.46
CA CYS A 81 -5.96 -15.13 -9.94
C CYS A 81 -6.20 -14.91 -8.45
N PHE A 82 -5.37 -14.08 -7.81
CA PHE A 82 -5.43 -13.71 -6.38
C PHE A 82 -5.28 -14.87 -5.39
N HIS A 83 -4.97 -16.07 -5.84
CA HIS A 83 -4.71 -17.22 -4.98
C HIS A 83 -3.55 -16.95 -4.03
N ILE A 84 -3.67 -17.38 -2.76
CA ILE A 84 -2.64 -17.35 -1.72
C ILE A 84 -2.59 -18.76 -1.09
N PRO A 85 -1.37 -19.29 -0.87
CA PRO A 85 -0.05 -18.76 -1.20
C PRO A 85 0.46 -19.23 -2.57
N MET A 86 1.24 -18.40 -3.25
CA MET A 86 2.12 -18.86 -4.31
C MET A 86 3.29 -19.66 -3.74
N GLN A 87 3.79 -20.64 -4.50
CA GLN A 87 4.93 -21.47 -4.12
C GLN A 87 6.24 -20.80 -4.55
N ARG A 88 7.22 -20.73 -3.63
CA ARG A 88 8.56 -20.23 -3.92
C ARG A 88 9.40 -21.34 -4.53
N THR A 89 9.84 -21.14 -5.75
CA THR A 89 10.84 -21.97 -6.43
C THR A 89 12.16 -21.19 -6.57
N TYR A 90 13.12 -21.73 -7.35
CA TYR A 90 14.37 -21.02 -7.59
C TYR A 90 14.12 -19.69 -8.31
N LYS A 91 14.34 -18.57 -7.61
CA LYS A 91 14.22 -17.18 -8.10
C LYS A 91 12.83 -16.72 -8.58
N GLN A 92 11.78 -17.52 -8.45
CA GLN A 92 10.44 -17.14 -8.88
C GLN A 92 9.34 -17.69 -7.98
N TRP A 93 8.12 -17.20 -8.18
CA TRP A 93 6.90 -17.65 -7.52
C TRP A 93 6.02 -18.32 -8.58
N ILE A 94 5.45 -19.47 -8.25
CA ILE A 94 4.54 -20.23 -9.12
C ILE A 94 3.19 -20.30 -8.41
N CYS A 95 2.14 -19.90 -9.10
CA CYS A 95 0.78 -20.05 -8.59
C CYS A 95 0.31 -21.50 -8.77
N PRO A 96 -0.10 -22.21 -7.72
CA PRO A 96 -0.61 -23.57 -7.86
C PRO A 96 -1.95 -23.62 -8.58
N ASN A 97 -2.72 -22.53 -8.56
CA ASN A 97 -4.04 -22.46 -9.19
C ASN A 97 -3.98 -22.17 -10.70
N CYS A 98 -3.31 -21.10 -11.12
CA CYS A 98 -3.28 -20.67 -12.53
C CYS A 98 -1.94 -20.86 -13.22
N GLN A 99 -0.97 -21.50 -12.56
CA GLN A 99 0.38 -21.78 -13.06
C GLN A 99 1.19 -20.56 -13.47
N LEU A 100 0.71 -19.33 -13.16
CA LEU A 100 1.48 -18.11 -13.41
C LEU A 100 2.83 -18.18 -12.71
N GLN A 101 3.89 -17.88 -13.46
CA GLN A 101 5.24 -17.70 -12.94
C GLN A 101 5.57 -16.21 -12.89
N ASN A 102 5.98 -15.73 -11.72
CA ASN A 102 6.31 -14.32 -11.53
C ASN A 102 7.49 -14.19 -10.56
N ARG A 103 8.48 -13.39 -10.92
CA ARG A 103 9.67 -13.16 -10.07
C ARG A 103 9.41 -12.12 -8.98
N GLU A 104 8.49 -11.22 -9.21
CA GLU A 104 8.23 -10.02 -8.41
C GLU A 104 6.91 -10.07 -7.62
N ALA A 105 6.15 -11.16 -7.70
CA ALA A 105 4.85 -11.28 -7.02
C ALA A 105 4.90 -10.92 -5.53
N HIS A 106 6.03 -11.18 -4.86
CA HIS A 106 6.25 -10.85 -3.45
C HIS A 106 6.28 -9.36 -3.15
N LEU A 107 6.56 -8.49 -4.14
CA LEU A 107 6.62 -7.03 -3.94
C LEU A 107 5.28 -6.46 -3.51
N TYR A 108 4.18 -6.95 -4.08
CA TYR A 108 2.83 -6.55 -3.71
C TYR A 108 2.51 -6.95 -2.26
N SER A 109 2.77 -8.21 -1.91
CA SER A 109 2.54 -8.69 -0.53
C SER A 109 3.40 -7.95 0.50
N ILE A 110 4.63 -7.55 0.14
CA ILE A 110 5.49 -6.73 1.03
C ILE A 110 4.91 -5.33 1.20
N LYS A 111 4.32 -4.76 0.16
CA LYS A 111 3.62 -3.47 0.30
C LYS A 111 2.43 -3.58 1.23
N ASP A 112 1.64 -4.64 1.12
CA ASP A 112 0.54 -4.93 2.03
C ASP A 112 1.02 -5.09 3.47
N TYR A 113 2.16 -5.77 3.68
CA TYR A 113 2.80 -5.85 4.99
C TYR A 113 3.07 -4.47 5.58
N CYS A 114 3.63 -3.56 4.79
CA CYS A 114 3.94 -2.20 5.25
C CYS A 114 2.68 -1.41 5.62
N LEU A 115 1.56 -1.65 4.92
CA LEU A 115 0.27 -1.00 5.19
C LEU A 115 -0.41 -1.55 6.44
N ILE A 116 -0.30 -2.87 6.66
CA ILE A 116 -0.98 -3.56 7.77
C ILE A 116 -0.20 -3.42 9.08
N PHE A 117 1.12 -3.53 9.02
CA PHE A 117 1.99 -3.54 10.21
C PHE A 117 2.85 -2.26 10.29
N THR A 118 4.04 -2.33 9.76
CA THR A 118 5.02 -1.22 9.72
C THR A 118 5.97 -1.43 8.55
N PRO A 119 6.64 -0.37 8.06
CA PRO A 119 7.67 -0.54 7.03
C PRO A 119 8.96 -1.22 7.54
N THR A 120 9.02 -1.57 8.84
CA THR A 120 10.20 -2.24 9.43
C THR A 120 9.91 -3.73 9.62
N ILE A 121 10.81 -4.58 9.14
CA ILE A 121 10.64 -6.04 9.15
C ILE A 121 11.95 -6.76 9.51
N THR A 122 11.83 -7.85 10.26
CA THR A 122 12.93 -8.79 10.51
C THR A 122 12.90 -9.96 9.50
N ASN A 123 13.99 -10.69 9.39
CA ASN A 123 14.02 -11.91 8.56
C ASN A 123 12.96 -12.95 9.00
N ALA A 124 12.72 -13.08 10.29
CA ALA A 124 11.73 -14.01 10.83
C ALA A 124 10.29 -13.58 10.45
N GLN A 125 9.98 -12.31 10.59
CA GLN A 125 8.68 -11.75 10.20
C GLN A 125 8.44 -11.88 8.70
N LEU A 126 9.44 -11.57 7.86
CA LEU A 126 9.33 -11.75 6.42
C LEU A 126 9.04 -13.21 6.05
N ARG A 127 9.75 -14.15 6.66
CA ARG A 127 9.50 -15.59 6.41
C ARG A 127 8.10 -16.01 6.80
N ASN A 128 7.66 -15.58 7.96
CA ASN A 128 6.31 -15.91 8.44
C ASN A 128 5.24 -15.29 7.52
N PHE A 129 5.38 -14.03 7.16
CA PHE A 129 4.40 -13.32 6.34
C PHE A 129 4.33 -13.87 4.90
N LEU A 130 5.47 -14.10 4.25
CA LEU A 130 5.51 -14.61 2.88
C LEU A 130 5.44 -16.15 2.77
N ALA A 131 5.29 -16.86 3.89
CA ALA A 131 5.31 -18.32 3.97
C ALA A 131 6.59 -18.95 3.35
N ILE A 132 7.77 -18.37 3.67
CA ILE A 132 9.08 -18.86 3.21
C ILE A 132 9.76 -19.62 4.33
N SER A 133 10.10 -20.90 4.11
CA SER A 133 10.84 -21.71 5.08
C SER A 133 12.33 -21.32 5.19
N SER A 134 12.95 -21.00 4.08
CA SER A 134 14.40 -20.75 3.99
C SER A 134 14.81 -19.37 4.49
N ARG A 135 15.65 -19.35 5.54
CA ARG A 135 16.27 -18.12 6.07
C ARG A 135 17.18 -17.42 5.04
N HIS A 136 17.87 -18.21 4.20
CA HIS A 136 18.73 -17.67 3.15
C HIS A 136 17.93 -17.02 2.02
N SER A 137 16.82 -17.61 1.62
CA SER A 137 15.91 -17.01 0.62
C SER A 137 15.35 -15.69 1.09
N ALA A 138 14.88 -15.63 2.33
CA ALA A 138 14.40 -14.38 2.92
C ALA A 138 15.50 -13.31 3.05
N LYS A 139 16.73 -13.71 3.41
CA LYS A 139 17.86 -12.78 3.45
C LYS A 139 18.17 -12.20 2.07
N ARG A 140 18.16 -13.03 1.01
CA ARG A 140 18.38 -12.56 -0.37
C ARG A 140 17.28 -11.60 -0.82
N LEU A 141 16.01 -11.86 -0.46
CA LEU A 141 14.91 -10.95 -0.75
C LEU A 141 15.11 -9.60 -0.04
N LEU A 142 15.46 -9.60 1.26
CA LEU A 142 15.75 -8.35 1.98
C LEU A 142 16.91 -7.57 1.37
N GLN A 143 17.93 -8.26 0.87
CA GLN A 143 19.07 -7.64 0.22
C GLN A 143 18.76 -7.10 -1.19
N SER A 144 17.74 -7.64 -1.88
CA SER A 144 17.32 -7.16 -3.20
C SER A 144 16.52 -5.87 -3.14
N PHE A 145 16.00 -5.50 -1.96
CA PHE A 145 15.38 -4.19 -1.75
C PHE A 145 16.44 -3.17 -1.32
N ASN A 146 16.22 -1.91 -1.65
CA ASN A 146 17.01 -0.80 -1.11
C ASN A 146 16.65 -0.56 0.36
N THR A 147 16.94 -1.55 1.22
CA THR A 147 16.60 -1.49 2.65
C THR A 147 17.70 -0.85 3.46
N THR A 148 17.31 -0.05 4.44
CA THR A 148 18.23 0.37 5.50
C THR A 148 18.19 -0.67 6.62
N ARG A 149 19.36 -1.25 6.93
CA ARG A 149 19.50 -2.22 8.01
C ARG A 149 19.82 -1.51 9.32
N SER A 150 19.14 -1.89 10.40
CA SER A 150 19.39 -1.47 11.78
C SER A 150 19.61 -2.70 12.67
N GLY A 151 20.45 -2.55 13.69
CA GLY A 151 20.76 -3.62 14.64
C GLY A 151 21.76 -4.66 14.12
N THR A 152 22.14 -5.56 15.02
CA THR A 152 23.16 -6.59 14.77
C THR A 152 22.62 -7.99 15.02
N HIS A 153 23.18 -8.98 14.32
CA HIS A 153 22.87 -10.40 14.50
C HIS A 153 21.36 -10.74 14.42
N LYS A 154 20.81 -11.36 15.47
CA LYS A 154 19.41 -11.85 15.52
C LYS A 154 18.37 -10.72 15.60
N SER A 155 18.76 -9.56 16.11
CA SER A 155 17.91 -8.37 16.25
C SER A 155 17.94 -7.45 15.01
N SER A 156 18.59 -7.85 13.91
CA SER A 156 18.62 -7.04 12.70
C SER A 156 17.23 -6.85 12.11
N SER A 157 16.84 -5.59 11.95
CA SER A 157 15.63 -5.16 11.25
C SER A 157 15.98 -4.42 9.97
N TYR A 158 15.04 -4.38 9.05
CA TYR A 158 15.18 -3.79 7.72
C TYR A 158 14.03 -2.85 7.48
N THR A 159 14.33 -1.60 7.15
CA THR A 159 13.31 -0.64 6.73
C THR A 159 13.08 -0.79 5.23
N LEU A 160 11.85 -1.14 4.86
CA LEU A 160 11.43 -1.37 3.49
C LEU A 160 11.15 -0.04 2.77
N PRO A 161 11.50 0.08 1.48
CA PRO A 161 11.27 1.30 0.70
C PRO A 161 9.81 1.37 0.22
N PHE A 162 8.88 1.60 1.12
CA PHE A 162 7.43 1.57 0.88
C PHE A 162 6.98 2.31 -0.39
N HIS A 163 7.51 3.52 -0.62
CA HIS A 163 7.13 4.35 -1.77
C HIS A 163 7.64 3.81 -3.12
N GLN A 164 8.62 2.91 -3.11
CA GLN A 164 9.18 2.28 -4.31
C GLN A 164 8.50 0.93 -4.63
N LEU A 165 7.67 0.41 -3.72
CA LEU A 165 6.96 -0.84 -3.92
C LEU A 165 5.75 -0.64 -4.83
N PRO A 166 5.49 -1.56 -5.79
CA PRO A 166 4.34 -1.46 -6.69
C PRO A 166 3.02 -1.61 -5.93
N SER A 167 1.99 -0.94 -6.41
CA SER A 167 0.62 -1.17 -5.95
C SER A 167 -0.07 -2.19 -6.85
N PHE A 168 -0.98 -2.96 -6.29
CA PHE A 168 -1.85 -3.84 -7.06
C PHE A 168 -2.74 -2.97 -7.96
N GLN A 169 -2.53 -3.07 -9.28
CA GLN A 169 -3.46 -2.52 -10.25
C GLN A 169 -4.29 -3.69 -10.77
N LYS A 170 -5.61 -3.69 -10.53
CA LYS A 170 -6.53 -4.56 -11.25
C LYS A 170 -6.32 -4.29 -12.75
N LYS A 171 -5.94 -5.30 -13.53
CA LYS A 171 -6.11 -5.22 -14.97
C LYS A 171 -7.59 -4.93 -15.21
N GLN A 172 -7.90 -3.76 -15.76
CA GLN A 172 -9.21 -3.53 -16.33
C GLN A 172 -9.37 -4.60 -17.43
N GLU A 173 -10.32 -5.50 -17.24
CA GLU A 173 -10.78 -6.36 -18.30
C GLU A 173 -11.33 -5.41 -19.36
N THR A 174 -10.59 -5.24 -20.44
CA THR A 174 -11.12 -4.70 -21.67
C THR A 174 -12.09 -5.75 -22.17
N GLU A 175 -13.38 -5.55 -21.88
CA GLU A 175 -14.47 -6.23 -22.57
C GLU A 175 -14.28 -5.97 -24.06
N GLY A 176 -13.96 -7.05 -24.80
CA GLY A 176 -13.92 -7.12 -26.24
C GLY A 176 -15.26 -7.68 -26.75
#